data_59730a62ad95a0e9be20d943b1eef330
#
_entry.id   59730a62ad95a0e9be20d943b1eef330
#
_cell.length_a   1.000
_cell.length_b   1.000
_cell.length_c   1.000
_cell.angle_alpha   90.00
_cell.angle_beta   90.00
_cell.angle_gamma   90.00
#
_symmetry.space_group_name_H-M   'P 1'
#
loop_
_entity.id
_entity.type
_entity.pdbx_description
1 polymer ?
#
loop_
_entity_poly.entity_id
_entity_poly.type
_entity_poly.pdbx_seq_one_letter_code
_entity_poly.pdbx_strand_id
1 'polypeptide(L)'
;MICRACLCVGFIASIGLSSTTLRAHEYRGMEKQNVDLKSATTLVFGPDDILFIGDSKAATVFAVAIGHSDVGLHDQSIQIDDVLAKLAAHTKAEDVAVQDLVVNPRTGTPYLAVHADQKPLIVKVTGKSNFEVLDLQQCPSSSAVLNDAPEDKVIQKGRRSRNPRADSITDLAFFENKLLVSGLRDAVASSTVRELNFPFSDQERGVGVQIYHAAHGREEDTAAMRTFVPLVIDGEPTIVGAYVCTPLVKIPVKELSSEGESVGATTVAELGNRNRPLDMVSYEQDGKGYLLLSNSARGVMKIPTDGLGDAPELAEPVRGGGTAGHSYETVDSLDGVLEMDRQGENSLLVLSQDDKGLQRLQTVPLP
;
A
#
# COMPACT_ATOMS: atom_id res chain seq x y z
N MET A 1 -67.05 3.37 62.36
CA MET A 1 -65.94 2.44 62.09
C MET A 1 -65.55 2.58 60.62
N ILE A 2 -64.36 2.91 60.37
CA ILE A 2 -63.79 3.59 59.19
C ILE A 2 -63.50 2.53 58.11
N CYS A 3 -64.08 2.67 56.92
CA CYS A 3 -63.76 1.87 55.74
C CYS A 3 -62.75 2.61 54.93
N ARG A 4 -61.55 1.99 54.69
CA ARG A 4 -60.46 2.54 53.87
C ARG A 4 -60.62 2.01 52.45
N ALA A 5 -60.83 2.91 51.49
CA ALA A 5 -60.79 2.63 50.08
C ALA A 5 -59.34 2.45 49.60
N CYS A 6 -59.04 1.32 48.91
CA CYS A 6 -57.79 1.09 48.19
C CYS A 6 -57.87 1.74 46.79
N LEU A 7 -57.03 2.69 46.54
CA LEU A 7 -56.81 3.30 45.22
C LEU A 7 -55.74 2.46 44.49
N CYS A 8 -56.12 1.74 43.42
CA CYS A 8 -55.18 1.12 42.50
C CYS A 8 -54.69 2.17 41.50
N VAL A 9 -53.43 2.54 41.62
CA VAL A 9 -52.71 3.38 40.63
C VAL A 9 -52.12 2.43 39.61
N GLY A 10 -52.68 2.43 38.40
CA GLY A 10 -52.10 1.74 37.25
C GLY A 10 -50.85 2.44 36.73
N PHE A 11 -49.70 1.79 36.79
CA PHE A 11 -48.47 2.25 36.20
C PHE A 11 -48.50 1.87 34.70
N ILE A 12 -48.70 2.84 33.81
CA ILE A 12 -48.47 2.69 32.36
C ILE A 12 -46.98 2.83 32.12
N ALA A 13 -46.29 1.71 31.89
CA ALA A 13 -44.94 1.70 31.44
C ALA A 13 -44.91 2.07 29.94
N SER A 14 -44.58 3.32 29.66
CA SER A 14 -44.24 3.75 28.30
C SER A 14 -42.91 3.15 27.90
N ILE A 15 -42.96 2.11 27.06
CA ILE A 15 -41.77 1.59 26.37
C ILE A 15 -41.36 2.64 25.35
N GLY A 16 -40.40 3.46 25.74
CA GLY A 16 -39.69 4.36 24.81
C GLY A 16 -38.89 3.50 23.83
N LEU A 17 -39.34 3.39 22.60
CA LEU A 17 -38.51 2.95 21.49
C LEU A 17 -37.41 4.01 21.33
N SER A 18 -36.25 3.74 21.91
CA SER A 18 -35.02 4.45 21.55
C SER A 18 -34.69 4.05 20.11
N SER A 19 -35.10 4.86 19.14
CA SER A 19 -34.55 4.81 17.81
C SER A 19 -33.07 5.18 17.93
N THR A 20 -32.22 4.18 17.96
CA THR A 20 -30.80 4.35 17.63
C THR A 20 -30.74 4.83 16.20
N THR A 21 -30.77 6.14 15.98
CA THR A 21 -30.29 6.73 14.74
C THR A 21 -28.85 6.28 14.60
N LEU A 22 -28.58 5.32 13.71
CA LEU A 22 -27.26 5.14 13.14
C LEU A 22 -26.84 6.52 12.64
N ARG A 23 -25.96 7.18 13.39
CA ARG A 23 -25.25 8.35 12.88
C ARG A 23 -24.48 7.84 11.65
N ALA A 24 -24.92 8.23 10.47
CA ALA A 24 -24.08 8.16 9.29
C ALA A 24 -22.76 8.85 9.68
N HIS A 25 -21.68 8.11 9.68
CA HIS A 25 -20.35 8.66 9.91
C HIS A 25 -20.10 9.58 8.73
N GLU A 26 -20.21 10.88 8.96
CA GLU A 26 -19.96 11.87 7.93
C GLU A 26 -18.45 11.88 7.72
N TYR A 27 -17.97 11.24 6.64
CA TYR A 27 -16.57 11.23 6.26
C TYR A 27 -16.14 12.66 5.91
N ARG A 28 -15.46 13.33 6.85
CA ARG A 28 -15.06 14.74 6.71
C ARG A 28 -14.22 14.93 5.44
N GLY A 29 -14.60 15.92 4.63
CA GLY A 29 -13.91 16.25 3.38
C GLY A 29 -14.20 15.31 2.22
N MET A 30 -15.19 14.42 2.34
CA MET A 30 -15.64 13.55 1.26
C MET A 30 -17.06 13.89 0.82
N GLU A 31 -17.29 13.85 -0.49
CA GLU A 31 -18.60 14.04 -1.10
C GLU A 31 -19.00 12.79 -1.88
N LYS A 32 -20.31 12.56 -2.01
CA LYS A 32 -20.82 11.50 -2.88
C LYS A 32 -20.58 11.88 -4.34
N GLN A 33 -19.70 11.15 -4.98
CA GLN A 33 -19.35 11.37 -6.40
C GLN A 33 -18.97 10.05 -7.06
N ASN A 34 -18.86 10.10 -8.39
CA ASN A 34 -18.34 8.98 -9.17
C ASN A 34 -16.82 9.04 -9.21
N VAL A 35 -16.16 7.92 -8.90
CA VAL A 35 -14.71 7.79 -9.05
C VAL A 35 -14.44 7.07 -10.37
N ASP A 36 -13.90 7.83 -11.35
CA ASP A 36 -13.58 7.36 -12.70
C ASP A 36 -12.06 7.11 -12.81
N LEU A 37 -11.63 5.91 -12.42
CA LEU A 37 -10.23 5.50 -12.47
C LEU A 37 -9.75 5.37 -13.92
N LYS A 38 -8.53 5.83 -14.21
CA LYS A 38 -7.79 5.59 -15.45
C LYS A 38 -6.78 4.44 -15.31
N SER A 39 -6.31 4.22 -14.08
CA SER A 39 -5.55 3.06 -13.63
C SER A 39 -5.82 2.82 -12.15
N ALA A 40 -5.46 1.65 -11.65
CA ALA A 40 -5.38 1.35 -10.23
C ALA A 40 -4.06 0.61 -10.04
N THR A 41 -3.07 1.26 -9.49
CA THR A 41 -1.69 0.76 -9.45
C THR A 41 -1.22 0.42 -8.05
N THR A 42 -1.79 1.04 -7.03
CA THR A 42 -1.45 0.81 -5.64
C THR A 42 -2.62 1.15 -4.72
N LEU A 43 -2.74 0.45 -3.62
CA LEU A 43 -3.81 0.55 -2.63
C LEU A 43 -3.22 0.66 -1.22
N VAL A 44 -3.86 1.41 -0.36
CA VAL A 44 -3.60 1.36 1.08
C VAL A 44 -4.86 1.72 1.86
N PHE A 45 -5.05 1.11 3.02
CA PHE A 45 -6.08 1.53 3.95
C PHE A 45 -5.60 2.63 4.88
N GLY A 46 -6.45 3.63 5.07
CA GLY A 46 -6.34 4.62 6.13
C GLY A 46 -7.38 4.36 7.24
N PRO A 47 -7.68 5.38 8.05
CA PRO A 47 -8.66 5.26 9.12
C PRO A 47 -10.08 5.09 8.56
N ASP A 48 -10.99 4.60 9.40
CA ASP A 48 -12.44 4.54 9.13
C ASP A 48 -12.83 3.80 7.84
N ASP A 49 -12.08 2.74 7.47
CA ASP A 49 -12.26 1.97 6.23
C ASP A 49 -12.15 2.81 4.95
N ILE A 50 -11.35 3.86 4.98
CA ILE A 50 -11.04 4.62 3.79
C ILE A 50 -9.96 3.89 2.99
N LEU A 51 -10.30 3.53 1.76
CA LEU A 51 -9.36 2.96 0.80
C LEU A 51 -8.75 4.07 -0.05
N PHE A 52 -7.44 4.22 0.00
CA PHE A 52 -6.71 5.07 -0.93
C PHE A 52 -6.30 4.26 -2.16
N ILE A 53 -6.51 4.85 -3.33
CA ILE A 53 -6.26 4.24 -4.64
C ILE A 53 -5.32 5.15 -5.42
N GLY A 54 -4.14 4.66 -5.77
CA GLY A 54 -3.20 5.35 -6.64
C GLY A 54 -3.56 5.14 -8.10
N ASP A 55 -3.87 6.21 -8.80
CA ASP A 55 -4.09 6.24 -10.25
C ASP A 55 -2.92 6.96 -10.93
N SER A 56 -1.88 6.22 -11.27
CA SER A 56 -0.69 6.76 -11.91
C SER A 56 -0.99 7.40 -13.25
N LYS A 57 -1.93 6.86 -14.04
CA LYS A 57 -2.29 7.40 -15.34
C LYS A 57 -2.98 8.76 -15.23
N ALA A 58 -3.88 8.90 -14.25
CA ALA A 58 -4.50 10.20 -13.94
C ALA A 58 -3.58 11.12 -13.12
N ALA A 59 -2.46 10.61 -12.56
CA ALA A 59 -1.65 11.28 -11.55
C ALA A 59 -2.50 11.78 -10.37
N THR A 60 -3.33 10.91 -9.83
CA THR A 60 -4.32 11.26 -8.82
C THR A 60 -4.36 10.17 -7.77
N VAL A 61 -4.46 10.55 -6.51
CA VAL A 61 -4.83 9.63 -5.44
C VAL A 61 -6.29 9.87 -5.08
N PHE A 62 -7.08 8.82 -5.10
CA PHE A 62 -8.45 8.83 -4.62
C PHE A 62 -8.53 8.26 -3.21
N ALA A 63 -9.33 8.88 -2.36
CA ALA A 63 -9.76 8.35 -1.08
C ALA A 63 -11.22 7.95 -1.20
N VAL A 64 -11.56 6.71 -0.94
CA VAL A 64 -12.91 6.16 -1.08
C VAL A 64 -13.36 5.53 0.22
N ALA A 65 -14.49 5.98 0.77
CA ALA A 65 -15.11 5.33 1.92
C ALA A 65 -15.89 4.10 1.44
N ILE A 66 -15.35 2.92 1.72
CA ILE A 66 -15.94 1.65 1.27
C ILE A 66 -17.08 1.14 2.16
N GLY A 67 -17.40 1.89 3.21
CA GLY A 67 -18.40 1.50 4.19
C GLY A 67 -17.92 0.45 5.19
N HIS A 68 -18.63 0.36 6.31
CA HIS A 68 -18.29 -0.62 7.34
C HIS A 68 -18.85 -2.00 6.98
N SER A 69 -18.01 -3.02 7.07
CA SER A 69 -18.41 -4.42 7.07
C SER A 69 -18.24 -5.00 8.47
N ASP A 70 -19.27 -5.62 9.02
CA ASP A 70 -19.17 -6.29 10.31
C ASP A 70 -18.59 -7.72 10.20
N VAL A 71 -18.39 -8.19 8.97
CA VAL A 71 -17.84 -9.53 8.71
C VAL A 71 -16.33 -9.45 8.65
N GLY A 72 -15.66 -9.90 9.70
CA GLY A 72 -14.19 -10.03 9.74
C GLY A 72 -13.72 -11.32 9.07
N LEU A 73 -12.58 -11.23 8.36
CA LEU A 73 -11.92 -12.37 7.74
C LEU A 73 -10.52 -12.65 8.35
N HIS A 74 -10.18 -12.00 9.48
CA HIS A 74 -8.86 -12.15 10.11
C HIS A 74 -8.44 -13.61 10.36
N ASP A 75 -9.41 -14.43 10.82
CA ASP A 75 -9.16 -15.83 11.16
C ASP A 75 -9.56 -16.81 10.04
N GLN A 76 -9.92 -16.29 8.87
CA GLN A 76 -10.31 -17.14 7.74
C GLN A 76 -9.12 -17.36 6.81
N SER A 77 -8.76 -18.62 6.63
CA SER A 77 -7.80 -18.99 5.60
C SER A 77 -8.44 -18.81 4.21
N ILE A 78 -7.82 -17.97 3.40
CA ILE A 78 -8.15 -17.75 1.99
C ILE A 78 -7.26 -18.65 1.16
N GLN A 79 -7.86 -19.30 0.16
CA GLN A 79 -7.11 -20.04 -0.84
C GLN A 79 -7.81 -20.00 -2.20
N ILE A 80 -7.13 -19.40 -3.16
CA ILE A 80 -7.59 -19.27 -4.54
C ILE A 80 -6.44 -19.73 -5.45
N ASP A 81 -6.58 -20.91 -6.07
CA ASP A 81 -5.49 -21.57 -6.80
C ASP A 81 -5.21 -20.97 -8.18
N ASP A 82 -6.19 -20.34 -8.81
CA ASP A 82 -6.04 -19.67 -10.11
C ASP A 82 -6.79 -18.35 -10.06
N VAL A 83 -6.09 -17.34 -9.55
CA VAL A 83 -6.67 -16.01 -9.33
C VAL A 83 -7.07 -15.37 -10.65
N LEU A 84 -6.20 -15.45 -11.67
CA LEU A 84 -6.44 -14.78 -12.95
C LEU A 84 -7.62 -15.39 -13.69
N ALA A 85 -7.71 -16.72 -13.77
CA ALA A 85 -8.84 -17.38 -14.42
C ALA A 85 -10.17 -17.12 -13.70
N LYS A 86 -10.15 -17.08 -12.34
CA LYS A 86 -11.36 -16.75 -11.57
C LYS A 86 -11.77 -15.29 -11.73
N LEU A 87 -10.83 -14.37 -11.74
CA LEU A 87 -11.09 -12.95 -12.01
C LEU A 87 -11.63 -12.75 -13.43
N ALA A 88 -11.02 -13.40 -14.43
CA ALA A 88 -11.47 -13.35 -15.82
C ALA A 88 -12.92 -13.85 -15.97
N ALA A 89 -13.25 -14.99 -15.34
CA ALA A 89 -14.61 -15.51 -15.33
C ALA A 89 -15.62 -14.57 -14.62
N HIS A 90 -15.20 -13.94 -13.51
CA HIS A 90 -16.03 -13.03 -12.74
C HIS A 90 -16.28 -11.71 -13.47
N THR A 91 -15.25 -11.12 -14.06
CA THR A 91 -15.31 -9.82 -14.77
C THR A 91 -15.74 -9.96 -16.23
N LYS A 92 -15.72 -11.18 -16.78
CA LYS A 92 -15.94 -11.52 -18.20
C LYS A 92 -14.91 -10.85 -19.11
N ALA A 93 -13.71 -10.65 -18.61
CA ALA A 93 -12.57 -10.10 -19.35
C ALA A 93 -11.71 -11.20 -19.95
N GLU A 94 -11.06 -10.92 -21.08
CA GLU A 94 -10.10 -11.84 -21.72
C GLU A 94 -8.70 -11.67 -21.14
N ASP A 95 -8.30 -10.43 -20.81
CA ASP A 95 -7.00 -10.10 -20.23
C ASP A 95 -7.18 -9.54 -18.81
N VAL A 96 -6.58 -10.18 -17.83
CA VAL A 96 -6.67 -9.77 -16.42
C VAL A 96 -5.28 -9.76 -15.79
N ALA A 97 -4.99 -8.68 -15.07
CA ALA A 97 -3.78 -8.54 -14.28
C ALA A 97 -4.11 -7.97 -12.89
N VAL A 98 -3.56 -8.57 -11.85
CA VAL A 98 -3.55 -7.98 -10.51
C VAL A 98 -2.38 -7.00 -10.43
N GLN A 99 -2.64 -5.80 -9.95
CA GLN A 99 -1.65 -4.73 -9.85
C GLN A 99 -1.16 -4.53 -8.43
N ASP A 100 -2.04 -4.80 -7.45
CA ASP A 100 -1.76 -4.63 -6.03
C ASP A 100 -2.76 -5.39 -5.17
N LEU A 101 -2.38 -5.67 -3.93
CA LEU A 101 -3.13 -6.37 -2.90
C LEU A 101 -3.05 -5.59 -1.58
N VAL A 102 -4.20 -5.31 -0.98
CA VAL A 102 -4.25 -4.76 0.38
C VAL A 102 -5.31 -5.47 1.22
N VAL A 103 -5.06 -5.64 2.49
CA VAL A 103 -6.00 -6.21 3.46
C VAL A 103 -6.52 -5.08 4.36
N ASN A 104 -7.84 -4.97 4.47
CA ASN A 104 -8.41 -4.03 5.43
C ASN A 104 -7.99 -4.40 6.86
N PRO A 105 -7.23 -3.57 7.57
CA PRO A 105 -6.65 -3.92 8.88
C PRO A 105 -7.71 -4.13 9.96
N ARG A 106 -8.92 -3.56 9.80
CA ARG A 106 -10.01 -3.71 10.77
C ARG A 106 -10.81 -4.99 10.56
N THR A 107 -10.95 -5.45 9.32
CA THR A 107 -11.83 -6.61 9.00
C THR A 107 -11.08 -7.83 8.49
N GLY A 108 -9.80 -7.71 8.14
CA GLY A 108 -9.04 -8.78 7.48
C GLY A 108 -9.54 -9.08 6.05
N THR A 109 -10.37 -8.22 5.48
CA THR A 109 -10.92 -8.41 4.13
C THR A 109 -9.94 -7.90 3.08
N PRO A 110 -9.55 -8.76 2.11
CA PRO A 110 -8.63 -8.33 1.05
C PRO A 110 -9.32 -7.58 -0.08
N TYR A 111 -8.57 -6.66 -0.66
CA TYR A 111 -8.92 -5.92 -1.86
C TYR A 111 -7.78 -6.01 -2.87
N LEU A 112 -8.13 -6.18 -4.13
CA LEU A 112 -7.19 -6.27 -5.24
C LEU A 112 -7.41 -5.08 -6.19
N ALA A 113 -6.35 -4.42 -6.59
CA ALA A 113 -6.36 -3.58 -7.76
C ALA A 113 -6.20 -4.46 -8.99
N VAL A 114 -7.16 -4.42 -9.90
CA VAL A 114 -7.23 -5.32 -11.07
C VAL A 114 -7.38 -4.51 -12.34
N HIS A 115 -6.63 -4.85 -13.38
CA HIS A 115 -6.91 -4.44 -14.73
C HIS A 115 -7.60 -5.58 -15.47
N ALA A 116 -8.82 -5.34 -15.97
CA ALA A 116 -9.60 -6.29 -16.74
C ALA A 116 -9.89 -5.68 -18.12
N ASP A 117 -9.32 -6.21 -19.20
CA ASP A 117 -9.33 -5.62 -20.55
C ASP A 117 -8.92 -4.13 -20.52
N GLN A 118 -7.87 -3.82 -19.77
CA GLN A 118 -7.34 -2.47 -19.51
C GLN A 118 -8.27 -1.53 -18.70
N LYS A 119 -9.41 -2.01 -18.21
CA LYS A 119 -10.26 -1.26 -17.27
C LYS A 119 -9.79 -1.49 -15.84
N PRO A 120 -9.50 -0.43 -15.09
CA PRO A 120 -9.16 -0.57 -13.68
C PRO A 120 -10.42 -0.90 -12.86
N LEU A 121 -10.30 -1.87 -11.99
CA LEU A 121 -11.33 -2.31 -11.06
C LEU A 121 -10.73 -2.48 -9.68
N ILE A 122 -11.52 -2.25 -8.65
CA ILE A 122 -11.20 -2.67 -7.29
C ILE A 122 -12.09 -3.88 -6.97
N VAL A 123 -11.45 -4.98 -6.61
CA VAL A 123 -12.13 -6.26 -6.35
C VAL A 123 -11.93 -6.65 -4.90
N LYS A 124 -13.03 -6.83 -4.19
CA LYS A 124 -13.05 -7.34 -2.82
C LYS A 124 -13.11 -8.86 -2.84
N VAL A 125 -12.30 -9.50 -2.02
CA VAL A 125 -12.39 -10.94 -1.77
C VAL A 125 -13.44 -11.19 -0.70
N THR A 126 -14.44 -12.03 -1.00
CA THR A 126 -15.54 -12.37 -0.09
C THR A 126 -15.51 -13.84 0.29
N GLY A 127 -15.56 -14.12 1.59
CA GLY A 127 -15.39 -15.46 2.10
C GLY A 127 -14.03 -16.05 1.70
N LYS A 128 -13.99 -17.35 1.37
CA LYS A 128 -12.70 -18.05 1.10
C LYS A 128 -12.21 -17.95 -0.33
N SER A 129 -13.08 -17.63 -1.30
CA SER A 129 -12.69 -17.74 -2.72
C SER A 129 -13.62 -17.00 -3.70
N ASN A 130 -14.46 -16.09 -3.25
CA ASN A 130 -15.37 -15.34 -4.12
C ASN A 130 -14.86 -13.91 -4.30
N PHE A 131 -15.32 -13.27 -5.36
CA PHE A 131 -15.00 -11.89 -5.69
C PHE A 131 -16.25 -11.03 -5.79
N GLU A 132 -16.09 -9.76 -5.46
CA GLU A 132 -17.10 -8.71 -5.63
C GLU A 132 -16.39 -7.47 -6.18
N VAL A 133 -16.87 -6.94 -7.30
CA VAL A 133 -16.35 -5.66 -7.82
C VAL A 133 -16.92 -4.53 -6.99
N LEU A 134 -16.07 -3.67 -6.46
CA LEU A 134 -16.47 -2.53 -5.67
C LEU A 134 -17.15 -1.50 -6.58
N ASP A 135 -18.36 -1.08 -6.21
CA ASP A 135 -19.06 -0.01 -6.90
C ASP A 135 -18.50 1.35 -6.47
N LEU A 136 -17.85 2.04 -7.39
CA LEU A 136 -17.28 3.36 -7.20
C LEU A 136 -18.19 4.50 -7.66
N GLN A 137 -19.46 4.19 -7.92
CA GLN A 137 -20.45 5.20 -8.29
C GLN A 137 -21.17 5.74 -7.06
N GLN A 138 -21.32 7.06 -6.98
CA GLN A 138 -22.00 7.74 -5.86
C GLN A 138 -21.48 7.33 -4.47
N CYS A 139 -20.19 7.00 -4.36
CA CYS A 139 -19.53 6.71 -3.09
C CYS A 139 -18.96 7.98 -2.46
N PRO A 140 -18.93 8.09 -1.12
CA PRO A 140 -18.22 9.17 -0.46
C PRO A 140 -16.74 9.07 -0.81
N SER A 141 -16.20 10.10 -1.46
CA SER A 141 -14.82 10.11 -1.93
C SER A 141 -14.25 11.52 -2.00
N SER A 142 -12.94 11.60 -2.02
CA SER A 142 -12.18 12.82 -2.32
C SER A 142 -10.94 12.44 -3.12
N SER A 143 -10.26 13.41 -3.71
CA SER A 143 -9.07 13.15 -4.51
C SER A 143 -8.02 14.24 -4.39
N ALA A 144 -6.76 13.86 -4.55
CA ALA A 144 -5.62 14.76 -4.65
C ALA A 144 -4.92 14.55 -5.99
N VAL A 145 -4.84 15.60 -6.79
CA VAL A 145 -4.11 15.60 -8.08
C VAL A 145 -2.65 15.94 -7.83
N LEU A 146 -1.75 15.11 -8.35
CA LEU A 146 -0.30 15.31 -8.26
C LEU A 146 0.16 16.23 -9.41
N ASN A 147 0.18 17.54 -9.17
CA ASN A 147 0.47 18.53 -10.23
C ASN A 147 1.92 18.54 -10.69
N ASP A 148 2.79 17.93 -9.91
CA ASP A 148 4.21 17.74 -10.23
C ASP A 148 4.52 16.40 -10.90
N ALA A 149 3.51 15.60 -11.25
CA ALA A 149 3.69 14.31 -11.91
C ALA A 149 4.25 14.48 -13.33
N PRO A 150 5.06 13.54 -13.85
CA PRO A 150 5.56 13.57 -15.22
C PRO A 150 4.42 13.65 -16.24
N GLU A 151 4.67 14.27 -17.40
CA GLU A 151 3.74 14.22 -18.51
C GLU A 151 3.44 12.79 -18.95
N ASP A 152 2.18 12.53 -19.36
CA ASP A 152 1.79 11.24 -19.95
C ASP A 152 2.32 11.12 -21.39
N LYS A 153 3.62 10.87 -21.48
CA LYS A 153 4.36 10.84 -22.74
C LYS A 153 5.46 9.79 -22.73
N VAL A 154 5.49 9.00 -23.80
CA VAL A 154 6.60 8.07 -24.01
C VAL A 154 7.88 8.84 -24.34
N ILE A 155 8.92 8.62 -23.54
CA ILE A 155 10.26 9.15 -23.78
C ILE A 155 11.20 8.03 -24.23
N GLN A 156 12.12 8.36 -25.15
CA GLN A 156 13.17 7.49 -25.64
C GLN A 156 14.48 7.77 -24.89
N LYS A 157 15.07 6.73 -24.29
CA LYS A 157 16.43 6.82 -23.69
C LYS A 157 17.29 5.70 -24.28
N GLY A 158 18.02 6.00 -25.34
CA GLY A 158 18.76 5.00 -26.11
C GLY A 158 17.83 4.02 -26.83
N ARG A 159 17.97 2.72 -26.54
CA ARG A 159 17.10 1.65 -27.12
C ARG A 159 15.84 1.38 -26.29
N ARG A 160 15.68 2.03 -25.15
CA ARG A 160 14.53 1.83 -24.25
C ARG A 160 13.54 2.97 -24.40
N SER A 161 12.25 2.65 -24.48
CA SER A 161 11.16 3.60 -24.36
C SER A 161 10.44 3.38 -23.03
N ARG A 162 10.09 4.44 -22.34
CA ARG A 162 9.26 4.37 -21.13
C ARG A 162 8.34 5.58 -21.05
N ASN A 163 7.22 5.41 -20.40
CA ASN A 163 6.36 6.50 -20.00
C ASN A 163 6.54 6.76 -18.51
N PRO A 164 7.20 7.86 -18.10
CA PRO A 164 7.44 8.14 -16.67
C PRO A 164 6.16 8.34 -15.87
N ARG A 165 5.04 8.70 -16.53
CA ARG A 165 3.72 8.83 -15.91
C ARG A 165 3.29 7.53 -15.19
N ALA A 166 3.63 6.37 -15.74
CA ALA A 166 3.33 5.08 -15.15
C ALA A 166 3.98 4.87 -13.77
N ASP A 167 5.07 5.59 -13.50
CA ASP A 167 5.77 5.56 -12.21
C ASP A 167 5.50 6.83 -11.38
N SER A 168 4.48 7.65 -11.68
CA SER A 168 4.13 8.85 -10.90
C SER A 168 3.66 8.53 -9.49
N ILE A 169 3.06 7.35 -9.31
CA ILE A 169 2.69 6.72 -8.04
C ILE A 169 3.18 5.29 -8.11
N THR A 170 4.08 4.89 -7.23
CA THR A 170 4.65 3.54 -7.20
C THR A 170 4.29 2.77 -5.94
N ASP A 171 3.98 3.50 -4.86
CA ASP A 171 3.49 2.92 -3.61
C ASP A 171 2.84 3.98 -2.72
N LEU A 172 1.99 3.55 -1.78
CA LEU A 172 1.25 4.36 -0.83
C LEU A 172 1.40 3.80 0.59
N ALA A 173 1.53 4.69 1.57
CA ALA A 173 1.41 4.31 2.98
C ALA A 173 0.66 5.39 3.76
N PHE A 174 -0.26 4.98 4.64
CA PHE A 174 -0.93 5.90 5.56
C PHE A 174 -0.22 5.88 6.91
N PHE A 175 0.28 7.01 7.34
CA PHE A 175 1.06 7.14 8.57
C PHE A 175 0.83 8.50 9.24
N GLU A 176 0.57 8.52 10.55
CA GLU A 176 0.38 9.75 11.36
C GLU A 176 -0.59 10.78 10.73
N ASN A 177 -1.75 10.31 10.26
CA ASN A 177 -2.78 11.12 9.59
C ASN A 177 -2.34 11.76 8.25
N LYS A 178 -1.27 11.28 7.66
CA LYS A 178 -0.82 11.67 6.33
C LYS A 178 -0.77 10.46 5.41
N LEU A 179 -0.99 10.71 4.14
CA LEU A 179 -0.73 9.74 3.10
C LEU A 179 0.64 10.05 2.49
N LEU A 180 1.54 9.10 2.58
CA LEU A 180 2.85 9.12 1.92
C LEU A 180 2.71 8.49 0.54
N VAL A 181 3.26 9.14 -0.48
CA VAL A 181 3.17 8.72 -1.88
C VAL A 181 4.55 8.71 -2.50
N SER A 182 5.07 7.53 -2.82
CA SER A 182 6.32 7.42 -3.58
C SER A 182 6.06 7.44 -5.09
N GLY A 183 7.05 7.88 -5.86
CA GLY A 183 6.97 7.87 -7.31
C GLY A 183 7.98 8.77 -8.00
N LEU A 184 7.61 9.22 -9.19
CA LEU A 184 8.36 10.21 -9.97
C LEU A 184 7.63 11.54 -10.02
N ARG A 185 8.37 12.64 -10.05
CA ARG A 185 7.89 13.99 -10.34
C ARG A 185 8.41 14.47 -11.69
N ASP A 186 7.87 15.60 -12.17
CA ASP A 186 8.25 16.26 -13.42
C ASP A 186 9.75 16.61 -13.52
N ALA A 187 10.11 17.49 -14.46
CA ALA A 187 11.46 18.03 -14.64
C ALA A 187 12.53 16.98 -14.90
N VAL A 188 12.44 15.94 -15.46
CA VAL A 188 13.38 14.85 -15.79
C VAL A 188 13.00 13.51 -15.13
N ALA A 189 11.79 13.41 -14.63
CA ALA A 189 11.28 12.23 -13.95
C ALA A 189 12.17 11.82 -12.75
N SER A 190 12.36 12.76 -11.81
CA SER A 190 13.14 12.51 -10.59
C SER A 190 12.30 11.78 -9.54
N SER A 191 13.01 10.98 -8.73
CA SER A 191 12.46 10.29 -7.56
C SER A 191 11.85 11.26 -6.57
N THR A 192 10.71 10.93 -6.00
CA THR A 192 10.04 11.79 -5.04
C THR A 192 9.25 11.00 -4.01
N VAL A 193 9.08 11.58 -2.83
CA VAL A 193 8.07 11.21 -1.86
C VAL A 193 7.22 12.45 -1.58
N ARG A 194 5.90 12.29 -1.52
CA ARG A 194 4.94 13.34 -1.20
C ARG A 194 4.24 13.01 0.10
N GLU A 195 4.04 14.02 0.93
CA GLU A 195 3.15 13.96 2.07
C GLU A 195 1.83 14.64 1.70
N LEU A 196 0.72 13.93 1.77
CA LEU A 196 -0.62 14.48 1.56
C LEU A 196 -1.37 14.43 2.88
N ASN A 197 -1.82 15.59 3.35
CA ASN A 197 -2.68 15.65 4.53
C ASN A 197 -4.03 15.00 4.23
N PHE A 198 -4.59 14.26 5.17
CA PHE A 198 -5.95 13.73 5.03
C PHE A 198 -6.85 14.20 6.18
N PRO A 199 -8.06 14.76 5.88
CA PRO A 199 -8.66 14.98 4.55
C PRO A 199 -7.80 15.84 3.63
N PHE A 200 -7.85 15.53 2.31
CA PHE A 200 -7.06 16.26 1.33
C PHE A 200 -7.33 17.76 1.40
N SER A 201 -6.29 18.53 1.53
CA SER A 201 -6.26 19.99 1.48
C SER A 201 -5.39 20.44 0.30
N ASP A 202 -4.95 21.67 0.31
CA ASP A 202 -4.19 22.25 -0.79
C ASP A 202 -2.98 21.43 -1.22
N GLN A 203 -2.62 21.60 -2.49
CA GLN A 203 -1.67 20.79 -3.24
C GLN A 203 -0.25 20.91 -2.67
N GLU A 204 0.25 19.84 -2.12
CA GLU A 204 1.64 19.75 -1.70
C GLU A 204 2.51 19.21 -2.85
N ARG A 205 3.70 19.77 -2.99
CA ARG A 205 4.71 19.27 -3.92
C ARG A 205 5.51 18.17 -3.25
N GLY A 206 5.94 17.20 -4.06
CA GLY A 206 6.84 16.16 -3.61
C GLY A 206 8.27 16.70 -3.36
N VAL A 207 8.90 16.16 -2.34
CA VAL A 207 10.33 16.35 -2.10
C VAL A 207 11.13 15.38 -2.96
N GLY A 208 12.16 15.85 -3.65
CA GLY A 208 13.07 15.01 -4.41
C GLY A 208 13.85 14.07 -3.50
N VAL A 209 14.12 12.85 -3.94
CA VAL A 209 14.92 11.90 -3.19
C VAL A 209 16.15 11.51 -4.00
N GLN A 210 17.32 11.73 -3.40
CA GLN A 210 18.61 11.30 -3.91
C GLN A 210 19.14 10.13 -3.09
N ILE A 211 19.62 9.09 -3.75
CA ILE A 211 20.17 7.90 -3.12
C ILE A 211 21.62 7.66 -3.61
N TYR A 212 22.46 7.14 -2.74
CA TYR A 212 23.70 6.51 -3.19
C TYR A 212 23.40 5.07 -3.62
N HIS A 213 23.52 4.80 -4.93
CA HIS A 213 23.31 3.47 -5.50
C HIS A 213 24.65 2.73 -5.56
N ALA A 214 24.93 1.93 -4.53
CA ALA A 214 26.24 1.32 -4.36
C ALA A 214 26.59 0.31 -5.47
N ALA A 215 25.61 -0.41 -6.04
CA ALA A 215 25.84 -1.27 -7.20
C ALA A 215 26.29 -0.50 -8.46
N HIS A 216 25.97 0.79 -8.56
CA HIS A 216 26.39 1.69 -9.63
C HIS A 216 27.55 2.60 -9.22
N GLY A 217 27.85 2.70 -7.91
CA GLY A 217 28.93 3.50 -7.34
C GLY A 217 28.74 5.01 -7.52
N ARG A 218 27.50 5.50 -7.45
CA ARG A 218 27.16 6.91 -7.66
C ARG A 218 25.82 7.30 -7.06
N GLU A 219 25.64 8.60 -6.88
CA GLU A 219 24.35 9.21 -6.56
C GLU A 219 23.37 9.09 -7.74
N GLU A 220 22.11 8.82 -7.43
CA GLU A 220 21.00 8.72 -8.39
C GLU A 220 19.73 9.34 -7.82
N ASP A 221 18.97 10.01 -8.68
CA ASP A 221 17.70 10.68 -8.36
C ASP A 221 16.58 10.39 -9.37
N THR A 222 16.84 9.56 -10.40
CA THR A 222 15.92 9.31 -11.52
C THR A 222 15.23 7.94 -11.48
N ALA A 223 15.43 7.17 -10.42
CA ALA A 223 14.75 5.91 -10.17
C ALA A 223 13.63 6.11 -9.17
N ALA A 224 12.42 5.62 -9.45
CA ALA A 224 11.35 5.62 -8.47
C ALA A 224 11.63 4.61 -7.34
N MET A 225 11.37 5.00 -6.09
CA MET A 225 11.22 4.07 -4.97
C MET A 225 10.07 3.14 -5.32
N ARG A 226 10.29 1.82 -5.29
CA ARG A 226 9.30 0.84 -5.79
C ARG A 226 8.29 0.47 -4.74
N THR A 227 8.73 0.30 -3.52
CA THR A 227 7.92 0.01 -2.35
C THR A 227 8.57 0.56 -1.10
N PHE A 228 7.80 0.88 -0.08
CA PHE A 228 8.30 1.40 1.18
C PHE A 228 7.32 1.15 2.33
N VAL A 229 7.84 1.17 3.53
CA VAL A 229 7.04 1.20 4.76
C VAL A 229 7.51 2.32 5.68
N PRO A 230 6.60 3.06 6.32
CA PRO A 230 6.94 3.95 7.42
C PRO A 230 7.10 3.14 8.72
N LEU A 231 8.15 3.42 9.46
CA LEU A 231 8.47 2.81 10.75
C LEU A 231 8.85 3.90 11.76
N VAL A 232 8.76 3.59 13.05
CA VAL A 232 9.41 4.39 14.09
C VAL A 232 10.72 3.70 14.45
N ILE A 233 11.84 4.30 14.07
CA ILE A 233 13.18 3.81 14.34
C ILE A 233 13.83 4.73 15.39
N ASP A 234 14.21 4.19 16.55
CA ASP A 234 14.79 4.95 17.66
C ASP A 234 13.96 6.17 18.10
N GLY A 235 12.62 6.04 18.01
CA GLY A 235 11.67 7.10 18.34
C GLY A 235 11.46 8.13 17.24
N GLU A 236 12.09 7.98 16.06
CA GLU A 236 11.93 8.86 14.91
C GLU A 236 11.12 8.20 13.78
N PRO A 237 10.01 8.83 13.32
CA PRO A 237 9.31 8.41 12.11
C PRO A 237 10.24 8.40 10.90
N THR A 238 10.37 7.26 10.26
CA THR A 238 11.34 6.99 9.19
C THR A 238 10.71 6.15 8.09
N ILE A 239 10.87 6.53 6.84
CA ILE A 239 10.55 5.70 5.68
C ILE A 239 11.73 4.75 5.45
N VAL A 240 11.42 3.45 5.32
CA VAL A 240 12.36 2.46 4.79
C VAL A 240 11.86 2.04 3.42
N GLY A 241 12.64 2.29 2.38
CA GLY A 241 12.22 2.10 1.00
C GLY A 241 13.23 1.34 0.16
N ALA A 242 12.75 0.70 -0.91
CA ALA A 242 13.57 -0.10 -1.81
C ALA A 242 13.45 0.35 -3.28
N TYR A 243 14.57 0.37 -3.97
CA TYR A 243 14.73 0.79 -5.36
C TYR A 243 15.11 -0.39 -6.27
N VAL A 244 14.98 -0.20 -7.59
CA VAL A 244 15.43 -1.21 -8.57
C VAL A 244 16.93 -1.45 -8.43
N CYS A 245 17.37 -2.70 -8.57
CA CYS A 245 18.68 -3.23 -8.20
C CYS A 245 18.94 -3.24 -6.69
N THR A 246 17.89 -2.96 -5.93
CA THR A 246 17.71 -3.15 -4.49
C THR A 246 18.65 -2.44 -3.52
N PRO A 247 18.98 -1.16 -3.72
CA PRO A 247 19.33 -0.36 -2.56
C PRO A 247 18.14 -0.24 -1.61
N LEU A 248 18.39 -0.55 -0.33
CA LEU A 248 17.47 -0.29 0.77
C LEU A 248 17.92 1.01 1.43
N VAL A 249 16.99 1.94 1.56
CA VAL A 249 17.29 3.29 2.08
C VAL A 249 16.40 3.63 3.27
N LYS A 250 16.87 4.55 4.12
CA LYS A 250 16.06 5.18 5.17
C LYS A 250 16.01 6.69 4.96
N ILE A 251 14.84 7.28 5.23
CA ILE A 251 14.58 8.72 5.13
C ILE A 251 13.76 9.15 6.35
N PRO A 252 14.26 9.99 7.25
CA PRO A 252 13.44 10.57 8.32
C PRO A 252 12.26 11.35 7.74
N VAL A 253 11.03 11.08 8.19
CA VAL A 253 9.81 11.74 7.68
C VAL A 253 9.89 13.27 7.83
N LYS A 254 10.50 13.76 8.90
CA LYS A 254 10.70 15.21 9.10
C LYS A 254 11.46 15.91 7.97
N GLU A 255 12.29 15.18 7.21
CA GLU A 255 13.04 15.73 6.09
C GLU A 255 12.19 15.95 4.83
N LEU A 256 11.03 15.30 4.74
CA LEU A 256 10.10 15.46 3.62
C LEU A 256 9.38 16.81 3.60
N SER A 257 9.38 17.53 4.73
CA SER A 257 8.75 18.86 4.84
C SER A 257 9.60 20.00 4.27
N SER A 258 10.78 19.70 3.69
CA SER A 258 11.67 20.70 3.09
C SER A 258 11.08 21.19 1.77
N GLU A 259 10.53 22.42 1.74
CA GLU A 259 9.89 22.98 0.56
C GLU A 259 10.84 23.01 -0.65
N GLY A 260 10.55 22.18 -1.66
CA GLY A 260 11.12 22.25 -3.00
C GLY A 260 12.55 21.73 -3.17
N GLU A 261 13.21 21.28 -2.12
CA GLU A 261 14.57 20.74 -2.17
C GLU A 261 14.56 19.20 -2.27
N SER A 262 15.71 18.63 -2.60
CA SER A 262 15.94 17.20 -2.56
C SER A 262 16.48 16.82 -1.18
N VAL A 263 16.08 15.66 -0.68
CA VAL A 263 16.68 15.04 0.51
C VAL A 263 17.59 13.90 0.09
N GLY A 264 18.71 13.74 0.78
CA GLY A 264 19.60 12.58 0.65
C GLY A 264 19.04 11.44 1.50
N ALA A 265 18.67 10.33 0.87
CA ALA A 265 18.33 9.13 1.60
C ALA A 265 19.59 8.37 2.00
N THR A 266 19.65 7.87 3.24
CA THR A 266 20.74 7.02 3.70
C THR A 266 20.60 5.60 3.14
N THR A 267 21.47 5.18 2.25
CA THR A 267 21.51 3.80 1.75
C THR A 267 22.11 2.88 2.81
N VAL A 268 21.32 1.98 3.36
CA VAL A 268 21.71 1.08 4.46
C VAL A 268 22.06 -0.33 4.00
N ALA A 269 21.60 -0.73 2.81
CA ALA A 269 21.96 -2.02 2.21
C ALA A 269 21.90 -1.99 0.68
N GLU A 270 22.71 -2.85 0.06
CA GLU A 270 22.56 -3.36 -1.30
C GLU A 270 22.14 -4.82 -1.21
N LEU A 271 20.96 -5.14 -1.68
CA LEU A 271 20.39 -6.49 -1.57
C LEU A 271 20.63 -7.34 -2.83
N GLY A 272 21.48 -6.87 -3.70
CA GLY A 272 21.93 -7.54 -4.92
C GLY A 272 21.29 -7.03 -6.21
N ASN A 273 22.11 -6.88 -7.25
CA ASN A 273 21.70 -6.32 -8.53
C ASN A 273 20.80 -7.26 -9.37
N ARG A 274 20.28 -6.73 -10.50
CA ARG A 274 19.35 -7.42 -11.43
C ARG A 274 18.08 -7.93 -10.75
N ASN A 275 17.67 -7.22 -9.73
CA ASN A 275 16.53 -7.53 -8.91
C ASN A 275 15.61 -6.31 -8.85
N ARG A 276 14.32 -6.54 -8.72
CA ARG A 276 13.31 -5.49 -8.57
C ARG A 276 12.50 -5.77 -7.32
N PRO A 277 12.45 -4.82 -6.38
CA PRO A 277 11.47 -4.88 -5.30
C PRO A 277 10.06 -4.90 -5.89
N LEU A 278 9.22 -5.73 -5.35
CA LEU A 278 7.81 -5.87 -5.76
C LEU A 278 6.92 -5.27 -4.70
N ASP A 279 7.03 -5.76 -3.46
CA ASP A 279 6.20 -5.35 -2.36
C ASP A 279 6.93 -5.47 -1.02
N MET A 280 6.50 -4.71 0.01
CA MET A 280 7.12 -4.73 1.34
C MET A 280 6.10 -4.52 2.45
N VAL A 281 6.15 -5.38 3.46
CA VAL A 281 5.34 -5.23 4.68
C VAL A 281 6.22 -5.27 5.93
N SER A 282 5.74 -4.65 7.01
CA SER A 282 6.38 -4.72 8.33
C SER A 282 5.54 -5.54 9.31
N TYR A 283 6.21 -6.25 10.23
CA TYR A 283 5.54 -6.97 11.31
C TYR A 283 6.44 -7.10 12.53
N GLU A 284 5.82 -7.40 13.66
CA GLU A 284 6.50 -7.80 14.88
C GLU A 284 6.27 -9.28 15.18
N GLN A 285 7.30 -9.96 15.64
CA GLN A 285 7.24 -11.35 16.11
C GLN A 285 8.18 -11.50 17.31
N ASP A 286 7.67 -12.01 18.42
CA ASP A 286 8.44 -12.21 19.66
C ASP A 286 9.16 -10.94 20.17
N GLY A 287 8.53 -9.77 20.00
CA GLY A 287 9.06 -8.47 20.40
C GLY A 287 10.19 -7.94 19.51
N LYS A 288 10.36 -8.50 18.31
CA LYS A 288 11.31 -8.07 17.30
C LYS A 288 10.58 -7.62 16.04
N GLY A 289 11.00 -6.51 15.50
CA GLY A 289 10.47 -5.98 14.24
C GLY A 289 11.19 -6.55 13.02
N TYR A 290 10.43 -6.78 11.95
CA TYR A 290 10.93 -7.28 10.68
C TYR A 290 10.25 -6.59 9.51
N LEU A 291 10.98 -6.50 8.39
CA LEU A 291 10.44 -6.24 7.07
C LEU A 291 10.45 -7.54 6.27
N LEU A 292 9.39 -7.77 5.51
CA LEU A 292 9.41 -8.72 4.41
C LEU A 292 9.41 -7.94 3.11
N LEU A 293 10.41 -8.18 2.29
CA LEU A 293 10.58 -7.53 0.99
C LEU A 293 10.52 -8.60 -0.10
N SER A 294 9.47 -8.57 -0.91
CA SER A 294 9.33 -9.43 -2.08
C SER A 294 10.17 -8.90 -3.25
N ASN A 295 10.76 -9.79 -4.01
CA ASN A 295 11.69 -9.47 -5.07
C ASN A 295 11.50 -10.36 -6.31
N SER A 296 11.69 -9.78 -7.49
CA SER A 296 11.49 -10.45 -8.77
C SER A 296 12.46 -11.60 -9.08
N ALA A 297 13.63 -11.64 -8.42
CA ALA A 297 14.68 -12.60 -8.75
C ALA A 297 15.40 -13.21 -7.53
N ARG A 298 15.01 -12.84 -6.31
CA ARG A 298 15.69 -13.25 -5.08
C ARG A 298 14.75 -13.71 -3.98
N GLY A 299 13.48 -13.97 -4.32
CA GLY A 299 12.44 -14.39 -3.37
C GLY A 299 12.11 -13.31 -2.33
N VAL A 300 11.53 -13.72 -1.23
CA VAL A 300 11.19 -12.84 -0.10
C VAL A 300 12.36 -12.76 0.88
N MET A 301 12.75 -11.55 1.20
CA MET A 301 13.80 -11.25 2.19
C MET A 301 13.17 -10.84 3.50
N LYS A 302 13.54 -11.50 4.59
CA LYS A 302 13.23 -11.11 5.97
C LYS A 302 14.38 -10.26 6.50
N ILE A 303 14.12 -9.00 6.76
CA ILE A 303 15.11 -8.00 7.18
C ILE A 303 14.77 -7.57 8.60
N PRO A 304 15.63 -7.80 9.61
CA PRO A 304 15.37 -7.30 10.95
C PRO A 304 15.38 -5.77 10.97
N THR A 305 14.45 -5.15 11.73
CA THR A 305 14.45 -3.70 11.92
C THR A 305 15.43 -3.26 13.02
N ASP A 306 15.83 -4.19 13.89
CA ASP A 306 16.87 -3.96 14.87
C ASP A 306 18.21 -3.61 14.22
N GLY A 307 18.83 -2.54 14.67
CA GLY A 307 20.07 -2.00 14.10
C GLY A 307 19.92 -1.21 12.79
N LEU A 308 18.71 -1.04 12.25
CA LEU A 308 18.50 -0.16 11.08
C LEU A 308 18.82 1.31 11.38
N GLY A 309 18.54 1.77 12.60
CA GLY A 309 18.83 3.14 13.04
C GLY A 309 20.31 3.46 12.96
N ASP A 310 21.14 2.57 13.50
CA ASP A 310 22.60 2.68 13.57
C ASP A 310 23.32 2.16 12.32
N ALA A 311 22.58 1.61 11.33
CA ALA A 311 23.17 1.07 10.12
C ALA A 311 23.99 2.16 9.40
N PRO A 312 25.30 1.94 9.15
CA PRO A 312 26.13 2.92 8.49
C PRO A 312 25.70 3.09 7.03
N GLU A 313 25.85 4.31 6.55
CA GLU A 313 25.65 4.62 5.13
C GLU A 313 26.64 3.85 4.25
N LEU A 314 26.15 3.25 3.17
CA LEU A 314 27.00 2.70 2.13
C LEU A 314 27.52 3.84 1.25
N ALA A 315 28.81 4.14 1.35
CA ALA A 315 29.47 5.19 0.57
C ALA A 315 30.44 4.62 -0.48
N GLU A 316 30.64 3.30 -0.51
CA GLU A 316 31.58 2.65 -1.41
C GLU A 316 30.89 1.74 -2.42
N PRO A 317 31.40 1.63 -3.67
CA PRO A 317 30.80 0.79 -4.68
C PRO A 317 30.80 -0.70 -4.31
N VAL A 318 29.63 -1.35 -4.41
CA VAL A 318 29.49 -2.80 -4.29
C VAL A 318 29.64 -3.45 -5.66
N ARG A 319 30.77 -4.11 -5.90
CA ARG A 319 31.11 -4.70 -7.21
C ARG A 319 30.54 -6.12 -7.36
N GLY A 320 30.40 -6.53 -8.63
CA GLY A 320 30.04 -7.90 -8.95
C GLY A 320 28.58 -8.29 -8.68
N GLY A 321 27.71 -7.33 -8.38
CA GLY A 321 26.30 -7.59 -8.08
C GLY A 321 26.06 -8.25 -6.72
N GLY A 322 27.03 -8.06 -5.82
CA GLY A 322 26.99 -8.57 -4.46
C GLY A 322 25.99 -7.85 -3.56
N THR A 323 25.98 -8.26 -2.31
CA THR A 323 25.21 -7.66 -1.22
C THR A 323 26.14 -7.00 -0.23
N ALA A 324 25.69 -5.94 0.43
CA ALA A 324 26.43 -5.22 1.47
C ALA A 324 25.48 -4.50 2.42
N GLY A 325 26.00 -4.09 3.57
CA GLY A 325 25.27 -3.31 4.57
C GLY A 325 24.38 -4.19 5.46
N HIS A 326 23.18 -3.72 5.76
CA HIS A 326 22.26 -4.39 6.68
C HIS A 326 21.87 -5.78 6.18
N SER A 327 21.87 -6.76 7.07
CA SER A 327 21.68 -8.18 6.73
C SER A 327 20.21 -8.55 6.53
N TYR A 328 19.98 -9.65 5.81
CA TYR A 328 18.66 -10.26 5.63
C TYR A 328 18.77 -11.78 5.57
N GLU A 329 17.64 -12.46 5.70
CA GLU A 329 17.47 -13.88 5.46
C GLU A 329 16.48 -14.10 4.32
N THR A 330 16.70 -15.11 3.46
CA THR A 330 15.72 -15.50 2.44
C THR A 330 14.69 -16.42 3.06
N VAL A 331 13.42 -16.17 2.80
CA VAL A 331 12.30 -16.99 3.26
C VAL A 331 11.90 -17.98 2.16
N ASP A 332 12.48 -19.16 2.14
CA ASP A 332 12.28 -20.16 1.08
C ASP A 332 10.82 -20.60 0.92
N SER A 333 10.02 -20.52 1.99
CA SER A 333 8.59 -20.87 1.96
C SER A 333 7.72 -19.84 1.24
N LEU A 334 8.27 -18.66 0.90
CA LEU A 334 7.59 -17.56 0.22
C LEU A 334 8.18 -17.32 -1.18
N ASP A 335 8.38 -18.39 -1.93
CA ASP A 335 8.86 -18.26 -3.31
C ASP A 335 7.78 -17.74 -4.26
N GLY A 336 8.19 -16.94 -5.24
CA GLY A 336 7.32 -16.39 -6.28
C GLY A 336 6.27 -15.38 -5.79
N VAL A 337 6.40 -14.83 -4.58
CA VAL A 337 5.47 -13.81 -4.06
C VAL A 337 5.59 -12.54 -4.88
N LEU A 338 4.46 -12.06 -5.41
CA LEU A 338 4.32 -10.82 -6.15
C LEU A 338 3.87 -9.68 -5.22
N GLU A 339 2.78 -9.91 -4.47
CA GLU A 339 2.17 -8.97 -3.53
C GLU A 339 1.89 -9.68 -2.21
N MET A 340 1.90 -8.96 -1.11
CA MET A 340 1.61 -9.50 0.21
C MET A 340 1.10 -8.40 1.15
N ASP A 341 0.18 -8.76 2.04
CA ASP A 341 -0.20 -7.88 3.13
C ASP A 341 -0.53 -8.69 4.39
N ARG A 342 -0.56 -8.04 5.52
CA ARG A 342 -0.89 -8.69 6.79
C ARG A 342 -2.37 -9.05 6.86
N GLN A 343 -2.65 -10.31 7.19
CA GLN A 343 -4.01 -10.76 7.47
C GLN A 343 -4.12 -11.18 8.94
N GLY A 344 -4.51 -10.22 9.80
CA GLY A 344 -4.51 -10.43 11.25
C GLY A 344 -3.12 -10.37 11.88
N GLU A 345 -2.97 -10.97 13.08
CA GLU A 345 -1.74 -10.83 13.88
C GLU A 345 -0.62 -11.75 13.41
N ASN A 346 -0.95 -12.98 13.00
CA ASN A 346 0.02 -14.06 12.80
C ASN A 346 0.07 -14.58 11.34
N SER A 347 -0.57 -13.90 10.41
CA SER A 347 -0.69 -14.36 9.03
C SER A 347 -0.44 -13.25 8.01
N LEU A 348 0.03 -13.69 6.86
CA LEU A 348 0.09 -12.92 5.62
C LEU A 348 -0.96 -13.46 4.65
N LEU A 349 -1.51 -12.58 3.84
CA LEU A 349 -2.11 -12.95 2.57
C LEU A 349 -1.08 -12.68 1.48
N VAL A 350 -0.78 -13.67 0.66
CA VAL A 350 0.21 -13.55 -0.41
C VAL A 350 -0.40 -13.88 -1.76
N LEU A 351 -0.09 -13.07 -2.75
CA LEU A 351 -0.29 -13.38 -4.16
C LEU A 351 1.05 -13.89 -4.71
N SER A 352 1.12 -15.16 -5.05
CA SER A 352 2.32 -15.80 -5.60
C SER A 352 2.11 -16.27 -7.03
N GLN A 353 3.19 -16.37 -7.79
CA GLN A 353 3.19 -16.90 -9.16
C GLN A 353 4.24 -18.00 -9.28
N ASP A 354 3.83 -19.14 -9.81
CA ASP A 354 4.75 -20.25 -10.11
C ASP A 354 5.48 -20.07 -11.46
N ASP A 355 6.43 -20.96 -11.74
CA ASP A 355 7.23 -20.96 -12.99
C ASP A 355 6.40 -21.09 -14.28
N LYS A 356 5.13 -21.48 -14.17
CA LYS A 356 4.19 -21.61 -15.30
C LYS A 356 3.31 -20.38 -15.46
N GLY A 357 3.47 -19.39 -14.57
CA GLY A 357 2.67 -18.18 -14.57
C GLY A 357 1.31 -18.32 -13.86
N LEU A 358 1.05 -19.43 -13.17
CA LEU A 358 -0.18 -19.62 -12.40
C LEU A 358 -0.12 -18.81 -11.11
N GLN A 359 -1.07 -17.91 -10.92
CA GLN A 359 -1.16 -17.09 -9.73
C GLN A 359 -2.09 -17.67 -8.67
N ARG A 360 -1.63 -17.67 -7.42
CA ARG A 360 -2.38 -18.12 -6.24
C ARG A 360 -2.46 -17.03 -5.20
N LEU A 361 -3.64 -16.88 -4.61
CA LEU A 361 -3.86 -16.03 -3.45
C LEU A 361 -4.11 -16.93 -2.24
N GLN A 362 -3.26 -16.85 -1.22
CA GLN A 362 -3.34 -17.75 -0.08
C GLN A 362 -2.90 -17.07 1.23
N THR A 363 -3.58 -17.45 2.31
CA THR A 363 -3.15 -17.11 3.66
C THR A 363 -2.03 -18.04 4.10
N VAL A 364 -0.93 -17.47 4.56
CA VAL A 364 0.23 -18.20 5.10
C VAL A 364 0.62 -17.65 6.47
N PRO A 365 1.26 -18.44 7.34
CA PRO A 365 1.78 -17.90 8.61
C PRO A 365 2.91 -16.89 8.36
N LEU A 366 3.07 -15.94 9.29
CA LEU A 366 4.26 -15.07 9.33
C LEU A 366 5.51 -15.94 9.55
N PRO A 367 6.61 -15.69 8.80
CA PRO A 367 7.85 -16.47 8.90
C PRO A 367 8.69 -16.11 10.13
#